data_e586068aa7d493f317fce98adaff6a20
#
_entry.id   e586068aa7d493f317fce98adaff6a20
#
_cell.length_a   1.000
_cell.length_b   1.000
_cell.length_c   1.000
_cell.angle_alpha   90.00
_cell.angle_beta   90.00
_cell.angle_gamma   90.00
#
_symmetry.space_group_name_H-M   'P 1'
#
loop_
_entity.id
_entity.type
_entity.pdbx_description
1 polymer ?
#
loop_
_entity_poly.entity_id
_entity_poly.type
_entity_poly.pdbx_seq_one_letter_code
_entity_poly.pdbx_strand_id
1 'polypeptide(L)'
;SDLGGNRWDVKYFRSPANLHGVWDSRLPESAHKWSYTEWQQQIDRATPEECREILADAYPEHWGEETYGICKAVYEATPVNTNISYDYIAEWTPVIEKQFLRGGLRLADMLNTILDPAYEGAFKPLKY
;
A
#
# COMPACT_ATOMS: atom_id res chain seq x y z
N SER A 1 -21.55 7.84 3.49
CA SER A 1 -20.12 7.54 3.67
C SER A 1 -19.95 6.26 4.47
N ASP A 2 -19.11 5.36 4.01
CA ASP A 2 -18.76 4.10 4.64
C ASP A 2 -17.54 4.22 5.58
N LEU A 3 -17.06 5.45 5.79
CA LEU A 3 -15.88 5.78 6.60
C LEU A 3 -14.61 5.03 6.16
N GLY A 4 -14.34 5.01 4.86
CA GLY A 4 -13.15 4.34 4.32
C GLY A 4 -13.16 2.83 4.55
N GLY A 5 -14.29 2.18 4.38
CA GLY A 5 -14.43 0.73 4.54
C GLY A 5 -14.74 0.25 5.96
N ASN A 6 -14.79 1.16 6.96
CA ASN A 6 -15.14 0.77 8.34
C ASN A 6 -16.60 0.31 8.48
N ARG A 7 -17.47 0.77 7.58
CA ARG A 7 -18.89 0.37 7.50
C ARG A 7 -19.19 -0.54 6.30
N TRP A 8 -18.13 -1.09 5.69
CA TRP A 8 -18.24 -2.03 4.59
C TRP A 8 -18.06 -3.44 5.14
N ASP A 9 -19.17 -4.08 5.49
CA ASP A 9 -19.18 -5.38 6.14
C ASP A 9 -18.72 -6.48 5.18
N VAL A 10 -17.78 -7.29 5.63
CA VAL A 10 -17.25 -8.47 4.95
C VAL A 10 -17.12 -9.62 5.95
N LYS A 11 -16.71 -10.78 5.47
CA LYS A 11 -16.29 -11.90 6.32
C LYS A 11 -14.83 -12.20 6.06
N TYR A 12 -14.09 -12.47 7.11
CA TYR A 12 -12.71 -12.93 7.03
C TYR A 12 -12.62 -14.36 7.60
N PHE A 13 -12.39 -15.33 6.71
CA PHE A 13 -12.52 -16.76 7.04
C PHE A 13 -13.84 -17.07 7.76
N ARG A 14 -14.94 -16.60 7.19
CA ARG A 14 -16.33 -16.73 7.70
C ARG A 14 -16.65 -15.95 8.99
N SER A 15 -15.67 -15.32 9.63
CA SER A 15 -15.88 -14.46 10.79
C SER A 15 -16.24 -13.04 10.37
N PRO A 16 -17.14 -12.34 11.07
CA PRO A 16 -17.47 -10.96 10.77
C PRO A 16 -16.24 -10.06 10.82
N ALA A 17 -16.15 -9.14 9.86
CA ALA A 17 -15.09 -8.15 9.72
C ALA A 17 -15.60 -6.94 8.94
N ASN A 18 -14.80 -5.89 8.86
CA ASN A 18 -15.00 -4.81 7.91
C ASN A 18 -13.81 -4.69 6.95
N LEU A 19 -14.03 -4.11 5.79
CA LEU A 19 -13.04 -4.03 4.72
C LEU A 19 -11.79 -3.26 5.18
N HIS A 20 -11.95 -2.16 5.91
CA HIS A 20 -10.86 -1.37 6.46
C HIS A 20 -9.92 -2.22 7.34
N GLY A 21 -10.45 -2.87 8.37
CA GLY A 21 -9.65 -3.70 9.28
C GLY A 21 -9.01 -4.93 8.61
N VAL A 22 -9.62 -5.43 7.52
CA VAL A 22 -8.99 -6.48 6.71
C VAL A 22 -7.74 -5.95 6.01
N TRP A 23 -7.83 -4.79 5.36
CA TRP A 23 -6.71 -4.20 4.63
C TRP A 23 -5.64 -3.60 5.53
N ASP A 24 -6.03 -3.01 6.65
CA ASP A 24 -5.11 -2.37 7.59
C ASP A 24 -4.24 -3.37 8.36
N SER A 25 -4.79 -4.52 8.70
CA SER A 25 -4.13 -5.47 9.60
C SER A 25 -4.12 -6.90 9.07
N ARG A 26 -5.27 -7.50 8.76
CA ARG A 26 -5.39 -8.94 8.56
C ARG A 26 -4.71 -9.45 7.29
N LEU A 27 -4.77 -8.67 6.20
CA LEU A 27 -4.08 -9.00 4.96
C LEU A 27 -2.56 -8.94 5.11
N PRO A 28 -1.96 -7.84 5.62
CA PRO A 28 -0.53 -7.78 5.89
C PRO A 28 -0.06 -8.91 6.82
N GLU A 29 -0.80 -9.19 7.89
CA GLU A 29 -0.48 -10.28 8.81
C GLU A 29 -0.53 -11.67 8.15
N SER A 30 -1.48 -11.88 7.23
CA SER A 30 -1.58 -13.14 6.50
C SER A 30 -0.50 -13.31 5.46
N ALA A 31 0.00 -12.22 4.88
CA ALA A 31 1.06 -12.25 3.88
C ALA A 31 2.40 -12.70 4.48
N HIS A 32 2.87 -12.00 5.50
CA HIS A 32 4.20 -12.22 6.11
C HIS A 32 4.16 -12.25 7.63
N LYS A 33 2.97 -12.34 8.23
CA LYS A 33 2.75 -12.28 9.69
C LYS A 33 3.41 -11.03 10.29
N TRP A 34 4.03 -11.17 11.45
CA TRP A 34 4.79 -10.12 12.12
C TRP A 34 6.29 -10.19 11.84
N SER A 35 6.69 -10.90 10.78
CA SER A 35 8.10 -11.06 10.44
C SER A 35 8.63 -9.87 9.66
N TYR A 36 9.26 -8.93 10.35
CA TYR A 36 9.97 -7.82 9.70
C TYR A 36 11.02 -8.30 8.70
N THR A 37 11.68 -9.41 8.97
CA THR A 37 12.70 -9.99 8.08
C THR A 37 12.08 -10.47 6.76
N GLU A 38 10.91 -11.13 6.80
CA GLU A 38 10.22 -11.57 5.59
C GLU A 38 9.72 -10.37 4.77
N TRP A 39 9.15 -9.36 5.42
CA TRP A 39 8.77 -8.11 4.77
C TRP A 39 9.95 -7.42 4.10
N GLN A 40 11.09 -7.29 4.81
CA GLN A 40 12.31 -6.72 4.26
C GLN A 40 12.80 -7.50 3.05
N GLN A 41 12.91 -8.82 3.16
CA GLN A 41 13.36 -9.68 2.05
C GLN A 41 12.45 -9.57 0.83
N GLN A 42 11.15 -9.38 1.01
CA GLN A 42 10.22 -9.20 -0.09
C GLN A 42 10.38 -7.83 -0.76
N ILE A 43 10.55 -6.78 0.02
CA ILE A 43 10.76 -5.42 -0.47
C ILE A 43 12.13 -5.28 -1.16
N ASP A 44 13.17 -5.91 -0.62
CA ASP A 44 14.53 -5.90 -1.17
C ASP A 44 14.66 -6.62 -2.52
N ARG A 45 13.63 -7.33 -2.98
CA ARG A 45 13.57 -7.90 -4.35
C ARG A 45 13.31 -6.85 -5.42
N ALA A 46 12.92 -5.65 -5.05
CA ALA A 46 12.69 -4.57 -6.00
C ALA A 46 13.97 -4.26 -6.78
N THR A 47 13.86 -4.18 -8.10
CA THR A 47 14.99 -3.84 -8.94
C THR A 47 15.33 -2.36 -8.85
N PRO A 48 16.59 -1.95 -9.11
CA PRO A 48 16.93 -0.53 -9.19
C PRO A 48 16.10 0.23 -10.23
N GLU A 49 15.65 -0.43 -11.28
CA GLU A 49 14.78 0.11 -12.31
C GLU A 49 13.39 0.44 -11.75
N GLU A 50 12.77 -0.50 -11.07
CA GLU A 50 11.50 -0.34 -10.40
C GLU A 50 11.53 0.78 -9.35
N CYS A 51 12.61 0.86 -8.56
CA CYS A 51 12.80 1.94 -7.60
C CYS A 51 12.87 3.31 -8.29
N ARG A 52 13.60 3.41 -9.41
CA ARG A 52 13.67 4.65 -10.21
C ARG A 52 12.32 5.05 -10.78
N GLU A 53 11.54 4.10 -11.30
CA GLU A 53 10.19 4.37 -11.81
C GLU A 53 9.26 4.90 -10.72
N ILE A 54 9.29 4.31 -9.52
CA ILE A 54 8.51 4.78 -8.38
C ILE A 54 8.88 6.20 -7.99
N LEU A 55 10.17 6.52 -7.97
CA LEU A 55 10.69 7.84 -7.59
C LEU A 55 10.58 8.88 -8.69
N ALA A 56 10.38 8.47 -9.94
CA ALA A 56 10.22 9.41 -11.06
C ALA A 56 8.95 10.27 -10.92
N ASP A 57 7.93 9.78 -10.24
CA ASP A 57 6.74 10.54 -9.90
C ASP A 57 6.85 11.15 -8.49
N ALA A 58 7.27 12.41 -8.46
CA ALA A 58 7.57 13.15 -7.25
C ALA A 58 6.38 13.97 -6.71
N TYR A 59 5.18 13.81 -7.27
CA TYR A 59 4.02 14.65 -6.93
C TYR A 59 3.04 13.89 -6.02
N PRO A 60 2.85 14.33 -4.76
CA PRO A 60 1.94 13.66 -3.81
C PRO A 60 0.49 13.51 -4.30
N GLU A 61 0.00 14.45 -5.09
CA GLU A 61 -1.33 14.37 -5.70
C GLU A 61 -1.48 13.16 -6.63
N HIS A 62 -0.45 12.81 -7.40
CA HIS A 62 -0.45 11.62 -8.25
C HIS A 62 -0.42 10.34 -7.40
N TRP A 63 0.27 10.35 -6.26
CA TRP A 63 0.26 9.21 -5.34
C TRP A 63 -1.14 8.96 -4.76
N GLY A 64 -1.88 10.06 -4.51
CA GLY A 64 -3.28 10.00 -4.12
C GLY A 64 -4.18 9.41 -5.21
N GLU A 65 -4.00 9.82 -6.46
CA GLU A 65 -4.75 9.27 -7.60
C GLU A 65 -4.44 7.79 -7.84
N GLU A 66 -3.17 7.39 -7.74
CA GLU A 66 -2.73 6.00 -7.83
C GLU A 66 -3.43 5.14 -6.75
N THR A 67 -3.37 5.60 -5.50
CA THR A 67 -3.99 4.90 -4.37
C THR A 67 -5.51 4.86 -4.52
N TYR A 68 -6.13 5.92 -5.02
CA TYR A 68 -7.56 5.95 -5.30
C TYR A 68 -7.97 4.93 -6.37
N GLY A 69 -7.15 4.76 -7.42
CA GLY A 69 -7.37 3.72 -8.44
C GLY A 69 -7.37 2.32 -7.84
N ILE A 70 -6.41 2.02 -6.96
CA ILE A 70 -6.35 0.75 -6.23
C ILE A 70 -7.59 0.59 -5.34
N CYS A 71 -7.95 1.63 -4.60
CA CYS A 71 -9.12 1.62 -3.72
C CYS A 71 -10.41 1.28 -4.47
N LYS A 72 -10.63 1.88 -5.64
CA LYS A 72 -11.77 1.54 -6.51
C LYS A 72 -11.79 0.06 -6.89
N ALA A 73 -10.67 -0.47 -7.35
CA ALA A 73 -10.57 -1.89 -7.73
C ALA A 73 -10.86 -2.81 -6.54
N VAL A 74 -10.40 -2.46 -5.34
CA VAL A 74 -10.70 -3.21 -4.11
C VAL A 74 -12.19 -3.23 -3.80
N TYR A 75 -12.88 -2.10 -3.87
CA TYR A 75 -14.33 -2.05 -3.64
C TYR A 75 -15.12 -2.82 -4.70
N GLU A 76 -14.71 -2.74 -5.96
CA GLU A 76 -15.32 -3.49 -7.06
C GLU A 76 -15.15 -5.01 -6.89
N ALA A 77 -13.97 -5.44 -6.46
CA ALA A 77 -13.67 -6.86 -6.19
C ALA A 77 -14.27 -7.39 -4.90
N THR A 78 -14.72 -6.52 -4.00
CA THR A 78 -15.15 -6.90 -2.65
C THR A 78 -16.57 -6.39 -2.33
N PRO A 79 -17.63 -6.92 -2.95
CA PRO A 79 -19.00 -6.60 -2.55
C PRO A 79 -19.26 -6.84 -1.06
N VAL A 80 -20.23 -6.13 -0.49
CA VAL A 80 -20.65 -6.33 0.90
C VAL A 80 -20.97 -7.80 1.16
N ASN A 81 -20.56 -8.31 2.30
CA ASN A 81 -20.64 -9.71 2.73
C ASN A 81 -19.71 -10.71 1.98
N THR A 82 -18.80 -10.24 1.14
CA THR A 82 -17.77 -11.10 0.56
C THR A 82 -17.02 -11.85 1.65
N ASN A 83 -16.80 -13.16 1.45
CA ASN A 83 -15.97 -13.96 2.34
C ASN A 83 -14.52 -13.95 1.84
N ILE A 84 -13.70 -13.15 2.49
CA ILE A 84 -12.27 -13.04 2.22
C ILE A 84 -11.55 -14.27 2.81
N SER A 85 -10.79 -14.96 1.97
CA SER A 85 -10.04 -16.15 2.32
C SER A 85 -8.73 -16.22 1.50
N TYR A 86 -8.13 -17.39 1.41
CA TYR A 86 -6.81 -17.59 0.80
C TYR A 86 -6.68 -17.04 -0.63
N ASP A 87 -7.68 -17.22 -1.48
CA ASP A 87 -7.63 -16.76 -2.88
C ASP A 87 -7.53 -15.23 -2.94
N TYR A 88 -8.35 -14.53 -2.16
CA TYR A 88 -8.31 -13.07 -2.05
C TYR A 88 -6.97 -12.59 -1.50
N ILE A 89 -6.46 -13.24 -0.45
CA ILE A 89 -5.15 -12.90 0.14
C ILE A 89 -4.05 -13.06 -0.91
N ALA A 90 -4.03 -14.18 -1.64
CA ALA A 90 -3.04 -14.43 -2.68
C ALA A 90 -3.10 -13.40 -3.82
N GLU A 91 -4.30 -12.99 -4.22
CA GLU A 91 -4.51 -11.98 -5.28
C GLU A 91 -4.02 -10.60 -4.85
N TRP A 92 -4.30 -10.18 -3.60
CA TRP A 92 -4.06 -8.81 -3.18
C TRP A 92 -2.75 -8.58 -2.40
N THR A 93 -2.07 -9.63 -1.96
CA THR A 93 -0.76 -9.51 -1.30
C THR A 93 0.27 -8.74 -2.15
N PRO A 94 0.43 -8.99 -3.46
CA PRO A 94 1.38 -8.23 -4.28
C PRO A 94 1.07 -6.73 -4.35
N VAL A 95 -0.21 -6.36 -4.26
CA VAL A 95 -0.63 -4.95 -4.23
C VAL A 95 -0.18 -4.27 -2.94
N ILE A 96 -0.35 -4.94 -1.80
CA ILE A 96 0.11 -4.44 -0.49
C ILE A 96 1.63 -4.29 -0.46
N GLU A 97 2.36 -5.30 -0.92
CA GLU A 97 3.82 -5.29 -1.00
C GLU A 97 4.31 -4.11 -1.85
N LYS A 98 3.67 -3.89 -2.99
CA LYS A 98 3.99 -2.76 -3.88
C LYS A 98 3.71 -1.41 -3.21
N GLN A 99 2.62 -1.28 -2.48
CA GLN A 99 2.29 -0.03 -1.77
C GLN A 99 3.24 0.24 -0.61
N PHE A 100 3.70 -0.77 0.10
CA PHE A 100 4.76 -0.60 1.12
C PHE A 100 6.09 -0.16 0.49
N LEU A 101 6.50 -0.75 -0.62
CA LEU A 101 7.69 -0.34 -1.36
C LEU A 101 7.58 1.14 -1.80
N ARG A 102 6.46 1.50 -2.42
CA ARG A 102 6.19 2.88 -2.86
C ARG A 102 6.22 3.87 -1.70
N GLY A 103 5.51 3.55 -0.63
CA GLY A 103 5.45 4.40 0.56
C GLY A 103 6.83 4.60 1.19
N GLY A 104 7.60 3.52 1.35
CA GLY A 104 8.94 3.56 1.91
C GLY A 104 9.92 4.39 1.07
N LEU A 105 9.99 4.14 -0.24
CA LEU A 105 10.87 4.88 -1.14
C LEU A 105 10.52 6.38 -1.20
N ARG A 106 9.25 6.70 -1.36
CA ARG A 106 8.77 8.09 -1.43
C ARG A 106 9.01 8.85 -0.12
N LEU A 107 8.78 8.21 1.02
CA LEU A 107 9.07 8.79 2.32
C LEU A 107 10.57 9.03 2.51
N ALA A 108 11.41 8.07 2.14
CA ALA A 108 12.86 8.21 2.24
C ALA A 108 13.39 9.33 1.35
N ASP A 109 12.93 9.41 0.09
CA ASP A 109 13.31 10.49 -0.84
C ASP A 109 12.87 11.87 -0.31
N MET A 110 11.66 11.98 0.20
CA MET A 110 11.13 13.20 0.79
C MET A 110 11.95 13.66 2.00
N LEU A 111 12.22 12.75 2.94
CA LEU A 111 12.98 13.07 4.14
C LEU A 111 14.42 13.45 3.81
N ASN A 112 15.08 12.72 2.93
CA ASN A 112 16.43 13.06 2.51
C ASN A 112 16.48 14.41 1.79
N THR A 113 15.52 14.72 0.91
CA THR A 113 15.42 16.01 0.23
C THR A 113 15.28 17.18 1.21
N ILE A 114 14.56 16.96 2.32
CA ILE A 114 14.31 18.02 3.32
C ILE A 114 15.49 18.16 4.30
N LEU A 115 16.10 17.05 4.69
CA LEU A 115 17.05 16.99 5.81
C LEU A 115 18.51 17.01 5.39
N ASP A 116 18.82 16.62 4.15
CA ASP A 116 20.18 16.59 3.61
C ASP A 116 20.32 17.56 2.43
N PRO A 117 20.96 18.74 2.63
CA PRO A 117 21.15 19.72 1.57
C PRO A 117 22.00 19.23 0.37
N ALA A 118 22.75 18.15 0.53
CA ALA A 118 23.56 17.56 -0.53
C ALA A 118 22.79 16.47 -1.32
N TYR A 119 21.61 16.07 -0.86
CA TYR A 119 20.82 15.05 -1.53
C TYR A 119 20.04 15.63 -2.71
N GLU A 120 20.23 15.05 -3.88
CA GLU A 120 19.49 15.41 -5.11
C GLU A 120 18.36 14.40 -5.35
N GLY A 121 17.25 14.54 -4.59
CA GLY A 121 16.08 13.69 -4.71
C GLY A 121 15.11 14.11 -5.80
N ALA A 122 14.15 13.22 -6.06
CA ALA A 122 13.07 13.47 -7.02
C ALA A 122 11.94 14.33 -6.42
N PHE A 123 11.72 14.27 -5.12
CA PHE A 123 10.66 15.01 -4.45
C PHE A 123 10.74 16.52 -4.69
N LYS A 124 9.62 17.10 -5.11
CA LYS A 124 9.49 18.55 -5.32
C LYS A 124 8.49 19.11 -4.31
N PRO A 125 8.96 19.78 -3.24
CA PRO A 125 8.05 20.42 -2.29
C PRO A 125 7.20 21.47 -3.01
N LEU A 126 5.93 21.54 -2.66
CA LEU A 126 5.02 22.56 -3.18
C LEU A 126 5.59 23.96 -2.86
N LYS A 127 5.75 24.79 -3.87
CA LYS A 127 6.06 26.22 -3.67
C LYS A 127 4.73 26.93 -3.46
N TYR A 128 4.47 27.36 -2.25
CA TYR A 128 3.37 28.25 -1.92
C TYR A 128 3.66 29.68 -2.37
#